data_11529d48e97dfe222fb6439009ecd10a
#
_entry.id   11529d48e97dfe222fb6439009ecd10a
#
_cell.length_a   1.000
_cell.length_b   1.000
_cell.length_c   1.000
_cell.angle_alpha   90.00
_cell.angle_beta   90.00
_cell.angle_gamma   90.00
#
_symmetry.space_group_name_H-M   'P 1'
#
loop_
_entity.id
_entity.type
_entity.pdbx_description
1 polymer ?
#
loop_
_entity_poly.entity_id
_entity_poly.type
_entity_poly.pdbx_seq_one_letter_code
_entity_poly.pdbx_strand_id
1 'polypeptide(L)'
;ACYPRIRIIAEIENSDDDFESYDKTRALLSAHPDINALYFTAAGVYGGCRAVLSLNRTDIHILAYDKIPATKELMEQHIISAVICQQPAIQGSKPIQLLFDYLTAGEAPDREFYYTAVDIRILENL
;
A
#
# COMPACT_ATOMS: atom_id res chain seq x y z
N ALA A 1 4.14 12.33 18.83
CA ALA A 1 4.05 11.14 17.99
C ALA A 1 3.42 10.00 18.80
N CYS A 2 2.44 9.27 18.20
CA CYS A 2 1.77 8.15 18.88
C CYS A 2 2.72 6.95 19.10
N TYR A 3 3.79 6.85 18.30
CA TYR A 3 4.76 5.75 18.34
C TYR A 3 6.19 6.29 18.37
N PRO A 4 6.71 6.65 19.56
CA PRO A 4 8.01 7.33 19.70
C PRO A 4 9.23 6.46 19.30
N ARG A 5 9.04 5.15 19.14
CA ARG A 5 10.09 4.23 18.69
C ARG A 5 10.20 4.11 17.16
N ILE A 6 9.21 4.62 16.42
CA ILE A 6 9.25 4.66 14.96
C ILE A 6 9.89 5.97 14.53
N ARG A 7 10.94 5.89 13.73
CA ARG A 7 11.64 7.04 13.18
C ARG A 7 11.59 6.98 11.66
N ILE A 8 11.02 8.01 11.04
CA ILE A 8 11.07 8.18 9.59
C ILE A 8 12.45 8.70 9.24
N ILE A 9 13.22 7.94 8.49
CA ILE A 9 14.58 8.26 8.06
C ILE A 9 14.54 9.10 6.78
N ALA A 10 13.66 8.72 5.83
CA ALA A 10 13.51 9.40 4.56
C ALA A 10 12.12 9.19 3.99
N GLU A 11 11.71 10.09 3.11
CA GLU A 11 10.53 10.00 2.27
C GLU A 11 10.98 10.19 0.82
N ILE A 12 10.52 9.33 -0.09
CA ILE A 12 10.83 9.39 -1.51
C ILE A 12 9.58 9.24 -2.35
N GLU A 13 9.53 9.92 -3.48
CA GLU A 13 8.48 9.80 -4.49
C GLU A 13 8.99 8.96 -5.65
N ASN A 14 8.13 8.12 -6.23
CA ASN A 14 8.47 7.21 -7.32
C ASN A 14 7.55 7.34 -8.54
N SER A 15 6.71 8.38 -8.58
CA SER A 15 5.78 8.68 -9.69
C SER A 15 4.90 7.48 -10.10
N ASP A 16 4.63 6.55 -9.17
CA ASP A 16 3.92 5.28 -9.39
C ASP A 16 4.61 4.35 -10.42
N ASP A 17 5.91 4.56 -10.68
CA ASP A 17 6.71 3.78 -11.62
C ASP A 17 7.62 2.78 -10.91
N ASP A 18 7.59 1.51 -11.35
CA ASP A 18 8.35 0.43 -10.73
C ASP A 18 9.86 0.53 -10.98
N PHE A 19 10.30 1.09 -12.11
CA PHE A 19 11.74 1.28 -12.39
C PHE A 19 12.30 2.40 -11.52
N GLU A 20 11.59 3.51 -11.45
CA GLU A 20 11.97 4.63 -10.58
C GLU A 20 11.97 4.20 -9.11
N SER A 21 10.96 3.43 -8.69
CA SER A 21 10.88 2.86 -7.34
C SER A 21 12.07 1.95 -7.03
N TYR A 22 12.46 1.09 -7.98
CA TYR A 22 13.62 0.23 -7.83
C TYR A 22 14.91 1.04 -7.60
N ASP A 23 15.19 2.00 -8.48
CA ASP A 23 16.42 2.78 -8.43
C ASP A 23 16.51 3.62 -7.15
N LYS A 24 15.43 4.32 -6.81
CA LYS A 24 15.37 5.17 -5.61
C LYS A 24 15.43 4.36 -4.31
N THR A 25 14.71 3.24 -4.23
CA THR A 25 14.74 2.36 -3.05
C THR A 25 16.13 1.75 -2.87
N ARG A 26 16.76 1.30 -3.95
CA ARG A 26 18.10 0.76 -3.91
C ARG A 26 19.14 1.78 -3.44
N ALA A 27 19.07 3.01 -3.98
CA ALA A 27 19.96 4.11 -3.57
C ALA A 27 19.74 4.47 -2.10
N LEU A 28 18.49 4.57 -1.66
CA LEU A 28 18.12 4.86 -0.27
C LEU A 28 18.69 3.81 0.70
N LEU A 29 18.45 2.53 0.45
CA LEU A 29 18.92 1.44 1.31
C LEU A 29 20.44 1.31 1.33
N SER A 30 21.11 1.68 0.24
CA SER A 30 22.58 1.72 0.19
C SER A 30 23.14 2.88 1.01
N ALA A 31 22.47 4.02 1.03
CA ALA A 31 22.88 5.20 1.81
C ALA A 31 22.53 5.07 3.30
N HIS A 32 21.49 4.31 3.63
CA HIS A 32 20.96 4.14 4.99
C HIS A 32 20.79 2.67 5.35
N PRO A 33 21.87 1.97 5.69
CA PRO A 33 21.84 0.54 6.02
C PRO A 33 21.07 0.22 7.32
N ASP A 34 20.78 1.23 8.12
CA ASP A 34 20.00 1.13 9.37
C ASP A 34 18.47 1.13 9.15
N ILE A 35 17.99 1.35 7.93
CA ILE A 35 16.58 1.19 7.60
C ILE A 35 16.19 -0.27 7.72
N ASN A 36 15.14 -0.56 8.50
CA ASN A 36 14.60 -1.90 8.71
C ASN A 36 13.11 -2.02 8.34
N ALA A 37 12.50 -0.96 7.82
CA ALA A 37 11.13 -1.01 7.33
C ALA A 37 10.94 -0.06 6.14
N LEU A 38 10.09 -0.48 5.19
CA LEU A 38 9.60 0.33 4.08
C LEU A 38 8.08 0.37 4.11
N TYR A 39 7.52 1.52 3.85
CA TYR A 39 6.09 1.72 3.77
C TYR A 39 5.73 2.36 2.43
N PHE A 40 5.05 1.60 1.58
CA PHE A 40 4.56 2.06 0.28
C PHE A 40 3.13 2.54 0.41
N THR A 41 2.90 3.82 0.11
CA THR A 41 1.58 4.46 0.22
C THR A 41 0.77 4.40 -1.07
N ALA A 42 1.41 4.05 -2.20
CA ALA A 42 0.83 4.01 -3.55
C ALA A 42 1.51 2.91 -4.39
N ALA A 43 1.56 3.05 -5.72
CA ALA A 43 2.21 2.10 -6.62
C ALA A 43 3.75 2.11 -6.53
N GLY A 44 4.43 1.33 -7.39
CA GLY A 44 5.88 1.14 -7.32
C GLY A 44 6.34 0.09 -6.29
N VAL A 45 5.39 -0.63 -5.68
CA VAL A 45 5.67 -1.66 -4.66
C VAL A 45 6.56 -2.76 -5.20
N TYR A 46 6.28 -3.23 -6.43
CA TYR A 46 7.04 -4.31 -7.05
C TYR A 46 8.51 -3.92 -7.28
N GLY A 47 8.74 -2.72 -7.81
CA GLY A 47 10.08 -2.17 -8.01
C GLY A 47 10.86 -2.06 -6.70
N GLY A 48 10.24 -1.49 -5.67
CA GLY A 48 10.85 -1.38 -4.35
C GLY A 48 11.19 -2.73 -3.72
N CYS A 49 10.30 -3.73 -3.80
CA CYS A 49 10.58 -5.10 -3.35
C CYS A 49 11.75 -5.72 -4.11
N ARG A 50 11.83 -5.51 -5.43
CA ARG A 50 12.96 -5.95 -6.25
C ARG A 50 14.29 -5.33 -5.81
N ALA A 51 14.29 -4.06 -5.40
CA ALA A 51 15.48 -3.40 -4.86
C ALA A 51 15.95 -4.05 -3.55
N VAL A 52 15.04 -4.33 -2.63
CA VAL A 52 15.33 -5.05 -1.37
C VAL A 52 15.97 -6.40 -1.64
N LEU A 53 15.36 -7.20 -2.55
CA LEU A 53 15.88 -8.50 -2.95
C LEU A 53 17.27 -8.41 -3.60
N SER A 54 17.50 -7.42 -4.47
CA SER A 54 18.79 -7.23 -5.15
C SER A 54 19.95 -6.90 -4.19
N LEU A 55 19.62 -6.35 -3.02
CA LEU A 55 20.57 -6.04 -1.94
C LEU A 55 20.68 -7.18 -0.91
N ASN A 56 19.96 -8.30 -1.10
CA ASN A 56 19.89 -9.42 -0.17
C ASN A 56 19.45 -9.00 1.27
N ARG A 57 18.60 -7.97 1.38
CA ARG A 57 18.13 -7.44 2.66
C ARG A 57 16.88 -8.21 3.12
N THR A 58 17.09 -9.27 3.88
CA THR A 58 16.00 -10.09 4.46
C THR A 58 15.47 -9.57 5.79
N ASP A 59 16.08 -8.52 6.31
CA ASP A 59 15.77 -7.85 7.57
C ASP A 59 14.75 -6.69 7.43
N ILE A 60 14.33 -6.38 6.20
CA ILE A 60 13.41 -5.28 5.91
C ILE A 60 11.95 -5.74 6.03
N HIS A 61 11.19 -5.09 6.89
CA HIS A 61 9.73 -5.24 6.93
C HIS A 61 9.08 -4.34 5.90
N ILE A 62 8.32 -4.92 4.97
CA ILE A 62 7.62 -4.16 3.93
C ILE A 62 6.12 -4.12 4.21
N LEU A 63 5.57 -2.92 4.25
CA LEU A 63 4.15 -2.65 4.35
C LEU A 63 3.71 -1.95 3.06
N ALA A 64 2.57 -2.35 2.51
CA ALA A 64 2.06 -1.78 1.26
C ALA A 64 0.55 -1.57 1.31
N TYR A 65 0.03 -0.81 0.36
CA TYR A 65 -1.40 -0.71 0.09
C TYR A 65 -1.79 -1.67 -1.03
N ASP A 66 -3.07 -2.05 -0.99
CA ASP A 66 -3.83 -2.80 -1.98
C ASP A 66 -3.36 -4.25 -2.21
N LYS A 67 -4.33 -5.14 -2.04
CA LYS A 67 -4.19 -6.56 -2.36
C LYS A 67 -4.44 -6.77 -3.86
N ILE A 68 -3.43 -6.56 -4.66
CA ILE A 68 -3.40 -6.89 -6.08
C ILE A 68 -2.62 -8.20 -6.31
N PRO A 69 -2.72 -8.86 -7.48
CA PRO A 69 -2.01 -10.12 -7.72
C PRO A 69 -0.51 -10.07 -7.41
N ALA A 70 0.17 -8.97 -7.77
CA ALA A 70 1.60 -8.81 -7.51
C ALA A 70 1.94 -8.71 -6.02
N THR A 71 1.18 -7.92 -5.24
CA THR A 71 1.41 -7.81 -3.78
C THR A 71 1.06 -9.12 -3.07
N LYS A 72 0.02 -9.84 -3.54
CA LYS A 72 -0.33 -11.16 -3.01
C LYS A 72 0.81 -12.16 -3.22
N GLU A 73 1.37 -12.25 -4.42
CA GLU A 73 2.51 -13.11 -4.72
C GLU A 73 3.73 -12.79 -3.83
N LEU A 74 4.05 -11.50 -3.66
CA LEU A 74 5.15 -11.05 -2.81
C LEU A 74 4.92 -11.36 -1.32
N MET A 75 3.66 -11.38 -0.86
CA MET A 75 3.32 -11.83 0.50
C MET A 75 3.51 -13.35 0.65
N GLU A 76 3.04 -14.14 -0.32
CA GLU A 76 3.24 -15.61 -0.34
C GLU A 76 4.72 -15.97 -0.35
N GLN A 77 5.58 -15.12 -0.91
CA GLN A 77 7.04 -15.27 -0.89
C GLN A 77 7.70 -14.67 0.38
N HIS A 78 6.94 -14.21 1.36
CA HIS A 78 7.41 -13.57 2.61
C HIS A 78 8.22 -12.27 2.40
N ILE A 79 8.06 -11.60 1.26
CA ILE A 79 8.75 -10.35 0.95
C ILE A 79 7.98 -9.17 1.56
N ILE A 80 6.65 -9.15 1.40
CA ILE A 80 5.77 -8.15 2.03
C ILE A 80 5.22 -8.73 3.33
N SER A 81 5.35 -7.97 4.42
CA SER A 81 4.87 -8.37 5.74
C SER A 81 3.37 -8.17 5.93
N ALA A 82 2.82 -7.08 5.39
CA ALA A 82 1.37 -6.82 5.44
C ALA A 82 0.94 -5.85 4.34
N VAL A 83 -0.33 -5.94 3.95
CA VAL A 83 -0.98 -4.98 3.05
C VAL A 83 -2.23 -4.40 3.68
N ILE A 84 -2.48 -3.13 3.40
CA ILE A 84 -3.68 -2.40 3.80
C ILE A 84 -4.66 -2.43 2.63
N CYS A 85 -5.84 -3.02 2.83
CA CYS A 85 -6.88 -3.17 1.81
C CYS A 85 -8.00 -2.17 2.05
N GLN A 86 -8.53 -1.56 0.99
CA GLN A 86 -9.46 -0.44 1.06
C GLN A 86 -10.84 -0.73 0.46
N GLN A 87 -11.18 -1.97 0.13
CA GLN A 87 -12.45 -2.37 -0.48
C GLN A 87 -12.76 -1.63 -1.81
N PRO A 88 -11.92 -1.71 -2.84
CA PRO A 88 -12.04 -0.92 -4.07
C PRO A 88 -13.37 -1.15 -4.82
N ALA A 89 -13.92 -2.36 -4.76
CA ALA A 89 -15.22 -2.65 -5.37
C ALA A 89 -16.36 -1.82 -4.74
N ILE A 90 -16.35 -1.65 -3.41
CA ILE A 90 -17.35 -0.83 -2.70
C ILE A 90 -17.11 0.65 -2.98
N GLN A 91 -15.83 1.09 -2.98
CA GLN A 91 -15.47 2.47 -3.29
C GLN A 91 -15.91 2.87 -4.71
N GLY A 92 -15.81 1.94 -5.67
CA GLY A 92 -16.25 2.18 -7.04
C GLY A 92 -17.78 2.12 -7.22
N SER A 93 -18.45 1.14 -6.61
CA SER A 93 -19.88 0.91 -6.84
C SER A 93 -20.79 1.84 -6.03
N LYS A 94 -20.43 2.16 -4.79
CA LYS A 94 -21.30 2.94 -3.89
C LYS A 94 -21.61 4.36 -4.40
N PRO A 95 -20.65 5.15 -4.90
CA PRO A 95 -20.96 6.47 -5.46
C PRO A 95 -21.88 6.39 -6.66
N ILE A 96 -21.70 5.40 -7.54
CA ILE A 96 -22.55 5.20 -8.71
C ILE A 96 -23.97 4.85 -8.28
N GLN A 97 -24.14 3.97 -7.30
CA GLN A 97 -25.44 3.61 -6.75
C GLN A 97 -26.16 4.84 -6.16
N LEU A 98 -25.47 5.61 -5.33
CA LEU A 98 -26.04 6.83 -4.73
C LEU A 98 -26.47 7.86 -5.78
N LEU A 99 -25.65 8.05 -6.81
CA LEU A 99 -25.99 8.94 -7.93
C LEU A 99 -27.19 8.42 -8.72
N PHE A 100 -27.26 7.12 -9.00
CA PHE A 100 -28.39 6.50 -9.68
C PHE A 100 -29.68 6.69 -8.89
N ASP A 101 -29.70 6.40 -7.60
CA ASP A 101 -30.86 6.53 -6.72
C ASP A 101 -31.35 8.00 -6.66
N TYR A 102 -30.41 8.95 -6.58
CA TYR A 102 -30.73 10.37 -6.62
C TYR A 102 -31.37 10.81 -7.95
N LEU A 103 -30.81 10.38 -9.08
CA LEU A 103 -31.28 10.79 -10.41
C LEU A 103 -32.62 10.11 -10.80
N THR A 104 -32.87 8.91 -10.33
CA THR A 104 -34.07 8.14 -10.72
C THR A 104 -35.23 8.25 -9.75
N ALA A 105 -34.94 8.26 -8.46
CA ALA A 105 -36.00 8.29 -7.40
C ALA A 105 -35.99 9.61 -6.60
N GLY A 106 -35.03 10.51 -6.81
CA GLY A 106 -34.86 11.73 -6.00
C GLY A 106 -34.38 11.44 -4.58
N GLU A 107 -33.87 10.25 -4.33
CA GLU A 107 -33.34 9.85 -3.01
C GLU A 107 -31.98 10.47 -2.75
N ALA A 108 -31.92 11.49 -1.90
CA ALA A 108 -30.67 12.09 -1.49
C ALA A 108 -29.87 11.13 -0.56
N PRO A 109 -28.53 11.17 -0.59
CA PRO A 109 -27.71 10.43 0.35
C PRO A 109 -28.11 10.70 1.80
N ASP A 110 -28.19 9.66 2.63
CA ASP A 110 -28.61 9.74 4.04
C ASP A 110 -27.52 10.30 4.97
N ARG A 111 -26.29 10.45 4.46
CA ARG A 111 -25.14 10.97 5.19
C ARG A 111 -24.16 11.70 4.27
N GLU A 112 -23.33 12.55 4.86
CA GLU A 112 -22.31 13.33 4.14
C GLU A 112 -21.12 12.48 3.70
N PHE A 113 -20.70 11.50 4.50
CA PHE A 113 -19.54 10.65 4.25
C PHE A 113 -19.90 9.17 4.37
N TYR A 114 -19.39 8.37 3.42
CA TYR A 114 -19.47 6.92 3.40
C TYR A 114 -18.06 6.33 3.46
N TYR A 115 -17.64 5.92 4.64
CA TYR A 115 -16.34 5.31 4.84
C TYR A 115 -16.39 3.82 4.53
N THR A 116 -15.42 3.35 3.75
CA THR A 116 -15.16 1.92 3.59
C THR A 116 -14.29 1.40 4.74
N ALA A 117 -14.40 0.11 5.02
CA ALA A 117 -13.53 -0.50 6.01
C ALA A 117 -12.08 -0.56 5.50
N VAL A 118 -11.15 -0.31 6.40
CA VAL A 118 -9.73 -0.60 6.20
C VAL A 118 -9.43 -1.96 6.80
N ASP A 119 -8.85 -2.87 6.02
CA ASP A 119 -8.56 -4.24 6.42
C ASP A 119 -7.06 -4.52 6.25
N ILE A 120 -6.43 -5.07 7.28
CA ILE A 120 -5.01 -5.42 7.24
C ILE A 120 -4.89 -6.90 6.93
N ARG A 121 -4.18 -7.23 5.85
CA ARG A 121 -3.87 -8.59 5.44
C ARG A 121 -2.41 -8.90 5.71
N ILE A 122 -2.22 -10.04 6.34
CA ILE A 122 -0.94 -10.72 6.52
C ILE A 122 -1.04 -12.10 5.86
N LEU A 123 0.02 -12.85 5.83
CA LEU A 123 0.03 -14.15 5.15
C LEU A 123 -1.06 -15.10 5.67
N GLU A 124 -1.32 -15.10 6.97
CA GLU A 124 -2.25 -16.01 7.64
C GLU A 124 -3.73 -15.71 7.35
N ASN A 125 -4.05 -14.51 6.87
CA ASN A 125 -5.42 -14.10 6.52
C ASN A 125 -5.56 -13.56 5.09
N LEU A 126 -4.62 -13.89 4.22
CA LEU A 126 -4.49 -13.39 2.85
C LEU A 126 -5.67 -13.76 1.93
#